data_b89d162507256cbcdd2d02f324beaff0
#
_entry.id   b89d162507256cbcdd2d02f324beaff0
#
_cell.length_a   1.000
_cell.length_b   1.000
_cell.length_c   1.000
_cell.angle_alpha   90.00
_cell.angle_beta   90.00
_cell.angle_gamma   90.00
#
_symmetry.space_group_name_H-M   'P 1'
#
loop_
_entity.id
_entity.type
_entity.pdbx_description
1 polymer ?
#
loop_
_entity_poly.entity_id
_entity_poly.type
_entity_poly.pdbx_seq_one_letter_code
_entity_poly.pdbx_strand_id
1 'polypeptide(L)'
;MARGLNRVFLIGALATRPDMRYTPAGLAILDLTLAGQDLLLSDNGGEREVSWYHRVRLLGRQAEMWGDLLDQGQLVFVEGRLEYRQWEREGEKRSERQIRADFLDPLDDRGKERAEDSRGQPRLRAALNQVFLMGNLTRDPELRYTPQGTAVARLGLAVNERRQGAEERTHSSSS
;
A
#
# COMPACT_ATOMS: atom_id res chain seq x y z
N MET A 1 -19.19 13.56 -14.22
CA MET A 1 -18.24 12.47 -13.95
C MET A 1 -18.52 11.89 -12.58
N ALA A 2 -18.61 10.58 -12.49
CA ALA A 2 -18.76 9.91 -11.21
C ALA A 2 -17.54 10.15 -10.33
N ARG A 3 -17.77 10.42 -9.04
CA ARG A 3 -16.69 10.50 -8.05
C ARG A 3 -16.03 9.14 -7.92
N GLY A 4 -14.72 9.11 -8.08
CA GLY A 4 -13.93 7.94 -7.75
C GLY A 4 -13.64 7.85 -6.25
N LEU A 5 -13.34 6.67 -5.78
CA LEU A 5 -12.86 6.40 -4.43
C LEU A 5 -11.57 5.61 -4.51
N ASN A 6 -10.56 6.07 -3.79
CA ASN A 6 -9.28 5.39 -3.66
C ASN A 6 -8.79 5.61 -2.22
N ARG A 7 -9.04 4.63 -1.36
CA ARG A 7 -8.65 4.67 0.04
C ARG A 7 -8.00 3.37 0.45
N VAL A 8 -6.89 3.49 1.16
CA VAL A 8 -6.13 2.38 1.70
C VAL A 8 -5.99 2.57 3.20
N PHE A 9 -6.24 1.52 3.96
CA PHE A 9 -6.08 1.47 5.40
C PHE A 9 -5.18 0.30 5.76
N LEU A 10 -4.07 0.60 6.43
CA LEU A 10 -3.09 -0.40 6.84
C LEU A 10 -2.78 -0.27 8.33
N ILE A 11 -2.64 -1.40 8.98
CA ILE A 11 -1.94 -1.52 10.27
C ILE A 11 -0.91 -2.63 10.09
N GLY A 12 0.34 -2.30 10.29
CA GLY A 12 1.45 -3.22 10.14
C GLY A 12 2.67 -2.78 10.93
N ALA A 13 3.72 -3.56 10.84
CA ALA A 13 5.03 -3.22 11.41
C ALA A 13 5.95 -2.68 10.33
N LEU A 14 6.82 -1.76 10.69
CA LEU A 14 7.90 -1.33 9.80
C LEU A 14 8.91 -2.46 9.65
N ALA A 15 8.98 -3.04 8.44
CA ALA A 15 9.86 -4.16 8.16
C ALA A 15 11.34 -3.74 8.12
N THR A 16 11.59 -2.52 7.70
CA THR A 16 12.93 -1.95 7.57
C THR A 16 12.99 -0.58 8.23
N ARG A 17 14.20 -0.05 8.39
CA ARG A 17 14.38 1.35 8.78
C ARG A 17 13.76 2.27 7.75
N PRO A 18 13.07 3.34 8.16
CA PRO A 18 12.61 4.36 7.23
C PRO A 18 13.76 5.00 6.47
N ASP A 19 13.55 5.24 5.19
CA ASP A 19 14.52 5.87 4.30
C ASP A 19 14.08 7.30 3.97
N MET A 20 14.83 8.28 4.49
CA MET A 20 14.58 9.71 4.28
C MET A 20 15.52 10.26 3.21
N ARG A 21 14.95 10.99 2.26
CA ARG A 21 15.70 11.70 1.24
C ARG A 21 14.99 12.98 0.82
N TYR A 22 15.69 13.85 0.12
CA TYR A 22 15.16 15.11 -0.38
C TYR A 22 15.29 15.15 -1.89
N THR A 23 14.27 15.72 -2.54
CA THR A 23 14.36 16.03 -3.97
C THR A 23 15.30 17.22 -4.19
N PRO A 24 15.81 17.45 -5.42
CA PRO A 24 16.59 18.65 -5.72
C PRO A 24 15.88 19.97 -5.37
N ALA A 25 14.56 19.99 -5.40
CA ALA A 25 13.76 21.14 -5.01
C ALA A 25 13.54 21.28 -3.49
N GLY A 26 14.12 20.37 -2.68
CA GLY A 26 14.03 20.42 -1.22
C GLY A 26 12.80 19.74 -0.61
N LEU A 27 12.03 18.98 -1.38
CA LEU A 27 10.89 18.21 -0.85
C LEU A 27 11.37 16.95 -0.14
N ALA A 28 10.98 16.78 1.11
CA ALA A 28 11.28 15.58 1.87
C ALA A 28 10.45 14.39 1.40
N ILE A 29 11.09 13.24 1.23
CA ILE A 29 10.47 11.98 0.89
C ILE A 29 10.86 10.95 1.94
N LEU A 30 9.87 10.31 2.57
CA LEU A 30 10.07 9.22 3.51
C LEU A 30 9.44 7.96 2.95
N ASP A 31 10.27 6.96 2.65
CA ASP A 31 9.83 5.66 2.17
C ASP A 31 9.84 4.65 3.31
N LEU A 32 8.72 3.96 3.49
CA LEU A 32 8.50 2.95 4.51
C LEU A 32 8.10 1.63 3.84
N THR A 33 8.48 0.52 4.46
CA THR A 33 7.95 -0.79 4.11
C THR A 33 7.15 -1.32 5.30
N LEU A 34 5.83 -1.46 5.12
CA LEU A 34 4.96 -2.07 6.11
C LEU A 34 4.81 -3.56 5.83
N ALA A 35 4.82 -4.35 6.87
CA ALA A 35 4.63 -5.79 6.79
C ALA A 35 3.57 -6.26 7.77
N GLY A 36 2.76 -7.21 7.31
CA GLY A 36 1.73 -7.82 8.13
C GLY A 36 1.34 -9.19 7.63
N GLN A 37 0.42 -9.81 8.34
CA GLN A 37 -0.18 -11.08 7.96
C GLN A 37 -1.70 -10.95 8.03
N ASP A 38 -2.38 -11.35 6.97
CA ASP A 38 -3.82 -11.50 6.96
C ASP A 38 -4.18 -12.92 7.36
N LEU A 39 -5.21 -13.05 8.18
CA LEU A 39 -5.78 -14.33 8.53
C LEU A 39 -6.97 -14.61 7.61
N LEU A 40 -6.83 -15.62 6.76
CA LEU A 40 -7.88 -16.03 5.84
C LEU A 40 -8.50 -17.34 6.32
N LEU A 41 -9.83 -17.40 6.30
CA LEU A 41 -10.56 -18.63 6.53
C LEU A 41 -10.68 -19.38 5.20
N SER A 42 -10.28 -20.66 5.20
CA SER A 42 -10.48 -21.51 4.04
C SER A 42 -11.88 -22.15 4.07
N ASP A 43 -12.38 -22.56 2.91
CA ASP A 43 -13.72 -23.15 2.76
C ASP A 43 -13.94 -24.42 3.59
N ASN A 44 -12.86 -25.08 3.99
CA ASN A 44 -12.89 -26.29 4.83
C ASN A 44 -12.74 -26.03 6.33
N GLY A 45 -12.87 -24.77 6.78
CA GLY A 45 -12.76 -24.37 8.18
C GLY A 45 -11.36 -24.21 8.72
N GLY A 46 -10.31 -24.36 7.88
CA GLY A 46 -8.92 -24.09 8.24
C GLY A 46 -8.58 -22.61 8.20
N GLU A 47 -7.61 -22.20 9.00
CA GLU A 47 -7.05 -20.85 8.97
C GLU A 47 -5.75 -20.86 8.18
N ARG A 48 -5.56 -19.83 7.34
CA ARG A 48 -4.33 -19.61 6.59
C ARG A 48 -3.81 -18.20 6.80
N GLU A 49 -2.56 -18.06 7.17
CA GLU A 49 -1.88 -16.78 7.27
C GLU A 49 -1.23 -16.43 5.92
N VAL A 50 -1.51 -15.24 5.42
CA VAL A 50 -0.91 -14.70 4.19
C VAL A 50 -0.13 -13.45 4.54
N SER A 51 1.17 -13.47 4.29
CA SER A 51 2.05 -12.32 4.52
C SER A 51 1.93 -11.30 3.40
N TRP A 52 2.03 -10.05 3.76
CA TRP A 52 2.01 -8.95 2.80
C TRP A 52 3.06 -7.89 3.16
N TYR A 53 3.51 -7.20 2.13
CA TYR A 53 4.42 -6.05 2.21
C TYR A 53 3.86 -4.93 1.35
N HIS A 54 3.85 -3.72 1.89
CA HIS A 54 3.46 -2.54 1.12
C HIS A 54 4.51 -1.45 1.26
N ARG A 55 4.87 -0.86 0.14
CA ARG A 55 5.64 0.38 0.13
C ARG A 55 4.72 1.55 0.38
N VAL A 56 5.10 2.38 1.35
CA VAL A 56 4.34 3.55 1.78
C VAL A 56 5.24 4.77 1.68
N ARG A 57 4.74 5.82 1.09
CA ARG A 57 5.47 7.08 0.92
C ARG A 57 4.77 8.22 1.62
N LEU A 58 5.53 8.95 2.42
CA LEU A 58 5.16 10.23 3.00
C LEU A 58 5.96 11.34 2.32
N LEU A 59 5.33 12.51 2.13
CA LEU A 59 5.99 13.67 1.54
C LEU A 59 5.91 14.89 2.44
N GLY A 60 6.89 15.77 2.28
CA GLY A 60 6.90 17.08 2.90
C GLY A 60 6.95 17.06 4.42
N ARG A 61 6.07 17.81 5.06
CA ARG A 61 6.03 17.94 6.52
C ARG A 61 5.87 16.62 7.26
N GLN A 62 5.02 15.74 6.76
CA GLN A 62 4.83 14.43 7.38
C GLN A 62 6.08 13.58 7.30
N ALA A 63 6.79 13.63 6.17
CA ALA A 63 8.06 12.94 6.01
C ALA A 63 9.10 13.45 7.03
N GLU A 64 9.23 14.75 7.18
CA GLU A 64 10.14 15.36 8.15
C GLU A 64 9.74 15.04 9.60
N MET A 65 8.44 15.09 9.91
CA MET A 65 7.94 14.82 11.25
C MET A 65 8.22 13.38 11.69
N TRP A 66 8.05 12.40 10.82
CA TRP A 66 8.20 10.99 11.18
C TRP A 66 9.57 10.41 10.87
N GLY A 67 10.38 11.05 10.04
CA GLY A 67 11.68 10.53 9.59
C GLY A 67 12.64 10.18 10.71
N ASP A 68 12.66 10.95 11.79
CA ASP A 68 13.55 10.75 12.94
C ASP A 68 12.88 9.98 14.09
N LEU A 69 11.57 9.78 14.04
CA LEU A 69 10.80 9.21 15.14
C LEU A 69 10.46 7.72 14.96
N LEU A 70 10.44 7.24 13.71
CA LEU A 70 10.06 5.88 13.40
C LEU A 70 11.27 4.97 13.29
N ASP A 71 11.15 3.77 13.85
CA ASP A 71 12.18 2.74 13.80
C ASP A 71 11.63 1.44 13.24
N GLN A 72 12.54 0.55 12.83
CA GLN A 72 12.20 -0.82 12.44
C GLN A 72 11.42 -1.52 13.55
N GLY A 73 10.36 -2.22 13.18
CA GLY A 73 9.50 -2.93 14.11
C GLY A 73 8.37 -2.10 14.71
N GLN A 74 8.39 -0.79 14.55
CA GLN A 74 7.32 0.10 15.01
C GLN A 74 5.99 -0.28 14.34
N LEU A 75 4.93 -0.39 15.15
CA LEU A 75 3.59 -0.55 14.61
C LEU A 75 3.03 0.82 14.23
N VAL A 76 2.44 0.87 13.05
CA VAL A 76 1.85 2.10 12.52
C VAL A 76 0.50 1.84 11.88
N PHE A 77 -0.40 2.81 12.02
CA PHE A 77 -1.61 2.93 11.22
C PHE A 77 -1.34 3.88 10.06
N VAL A 78 -1.75 3.51 8.86
CA VAL A 78 -1.60 4.33 7.66
C VAL A 78 -2.93 4.45 6.96
N GLU A 79 -3.31 5.67 6.63
CA GLU A 79 -4.41 5.99 5.73
C GLU A 79 -3.85 6.69 4.50
N GLY A 80 -4.24 6.24 3.33
CA GLY A 80 -3.71 6.81 2.11
C GLY A 80 -4.43 6.37 0.85
N ARG A 81 -3.70 6.37 -0.23
CA ARG A 81 -4.18 6.05 -1.57
C ARG A 81 -3.21 5.12 -2.28
N LEU A 82 -3.77 4.28 -3.14
CA LEU A 82 -2.96 3.48 -4.05
C LEU A 82 -2.49 4.36 -5.22
N GLU A 83 -1.18 4.45 -5.42
CA GLU A 83 -0.56 5.14 -6.55
C GLU A 83 0.14 4.15 -7.46
N TYR A 84 0.04 4.40 -8.74
CA TYR A 84 0.75 3.69 -9.77
C TYR A 84 1.79 4.60 -10.40
N ARG A 85 3.06 4.16 -10.42
CA ARG A 85 4.16 4.90 -11.04
C ARG A 85 4.73 4.12 -12.20
N GLN A 86 4.93 4.80 -13.31
CA GLN A 86 5.67 4.29 -14.45
C GLN A 86 6.89 5.17 -14.71
N TRP A 87 8.00 4.53 -15.02
CA TRP A 87 9.21 5.23 -15.47
C TRP A 87 9.97 4.36 -16.48
N GLU A 88 10.82 5.01 -17.27
CA GLU A 88 11.76 4.33 -18.14
C GLU A 88 13.16 4.36 -17.52
N ARG A 89 13.83 3.23 -17.56
CA ARG A 89 15.23 3.10 -17.19
C ARG A 89 15.93 2.21 -18.21
N GLU A 90 16.96 2.76 -18.87
CA GLU A 90 17.75 2.03 -19.88
C GLU A 90 16.89 1.44 -21.02
N GLY A 91 15.84 2.17 -21.44
CA GLY A 91 14.93 1.74 -22.49
C GLY A 91 13.85 0.76 -22.06
N GLU A 92 13.85 0.32 -20.80
CA GLU A 92 12.83 -0.56 -20.24
C GLU A 92 11.76 0.23 -19.48
N LYS A 93 10.50 -0.06 -19.76
CA LYS A 93 9.37 0.46 -18.99
C LYS A 93 9.23 -0.30 -17.69
N ARG A 94 9.33 0.42 -16.59
CA ARG A 94 9.10 -0.13 -15.25
C ARG A 94 7.87 0.49 -14.62
N SER A 95 7.19 -0.30 -13.81
CA SER A 95 6.02 0.16 -13.08
C SER A 95 6.07 -0.32 -11.63
N GLU A 96 5.55 0.48 -10.75
CA GLU A 96 5.47 0.18 -9.34
C GLU A 96 4.15 0.69 -8.76
N ARG A 97 3.55 -0.11 -7.89
CA ARG A 97 2.44 0.31 -7.06
C ARG A 97 2.96 0.64 -5.68
N GLN A 98 2.56 1.79 -5.17
CA GLN A 98 2.90 2.22 -3.81
C GLN A 98 1.69 2.86 -3.17
N ILE A 99 1.75 3.00 -1.86
CA ILE A 99 0.72 3.68 -1.10
C ILE A 99 1.24 5.06 -0.74
N ARG A 100 0.51 6.08 -1.16
CA ARG A 100 0.75 7.44 -0.75
C ARG A 100 0.00 7.70 0.55
N ALA A 101 0.73 7.86 1.63
CA ALA A 101 0.11 8.12 2.92
C ALA A 101 -0.37 9.58 3.02
N ASP A 102 -1.62 9.76 3.41
CA ASP A 102 -2.18 11.04 3.79
C ASP A 102 -2.08 11.25 5.31
N PHE A 103 -2.11 10.16 6.06
CA PHE A 103 -2.02 10.16 7.52
C PHE A 103 -1.26 8.93 8.02
N LEU A 104 -0.45 9.10 9.05
CA LEU A 104 0.26 8.03 9.75
C LEU A 104 0.20 8.27 11.24
N ASP A 105 -0.05 7.22 12.00
CA ASP A 105 -0.05 7.26 13.45
C ASP A 105 0.70 6.06 14.03
N PRO A 106 1.76 6.27 14.81
CA PRO A 106 2.41 5.17 15.51
C PRO A 106 1.49 4.58 16.57
N LEU A 107 1.44 3.27 16.66
CA LEU A 107 0.58 2.56 17.61
C LEU A 107 1.40 1.96 18.75
N ASP A 108 0.75 1.88 19.91
CA ASP A 108 1.27 1.12 21.05
C ASP A 108 1.25 -0.37 20.70
N ASP A 109 2.38 -1.05 20.92
CA ASP A 109 2.55 -2.46 20.58
C ASP A 109 2.18 -3.43 21.70
N ARG A 110 1.70 -2.92 22.85
CA ARG A 110 1.31 -3.78 23.96
C ARG A 110 0.22 -4.78 23.58
N GLY A 111 0.51 -6.05 23.77
CA GLY A 111 -0.42 -7.13 23.46
C GLY A 111 -0.55 -7.46 21.96
N LYS A 112 0.29 -6.91 21.11
CA LYS A 112 0.30 -7.22 19.67
C LYS A 112 1.29 -8.34 19.39
N GLU A 113 0.84 -9.36 18.68
CA GLU A 113 1.72 -10.45 18.26
C GLU A 113 2.51 -10.05 17.02
N ARG A 114 3.82 -10.21 17.11
CA ARG A 114 4.73 -10.02 16.00
C ARG A 114 5.25 -11.37 15.51
N ALA A 115 5.48 -11.43 14.21
CA ALA A 115 6.21 -12.53 13.58
C ALA A 115 7.45 -11.96 12.92
N GLU A 116 8.34 -12.84 12.48
CA GLU A 116 9.49 -12.47 11.67
C GLU A 116 9.47 -13.27 10.38
N ASP A 117 9.98 -12.68 9.30
CA ASP A 117 10.19 -13.42 8.07
C ASP A 117 11.50 -14.22 8.11
N SER A 118 11.83 -14.91 7.01
CA SER A 118 13.06 -15.70 6.92
C SER A 118 14.34 -14.87 7.03
N ARG A 119 14.25 -13.55 6.89
CA ARG A 119 15.37 -12.61 7.04
C ARG A 119 15.39 -11.92 8.39
N GLY A 120 14.49 -12.30 9.31
CA GLY A 120 14.34 -11.66 10.60
C GLY A 120 13.65 -10.31 10.58
N GLN A 121 13.01 -9.93 9.48
CA GLN A 121 12.27 -8.67 9.40
C GLN A 121 10.93 -8.78 10.11
N PRO A 122 10.59 -7.80 10.98
CA PRO A 122 9.36 -7.86 11.75
C PRO A 122 8.10 -7.65 10.88
N ARG A 123 7.03 -8.31 11.26
CA ARG A 123 5.69 -8.14 10.70
C ARG A 123 4.63 -8.31 11.78
N LEU A 124 3.49 -7.68 11.61
CA LEU A 124 2.37 -7.76 12.55
C LEU A 124 1.45 -8.92 12.18
N ARG A 125 1.12 -9.77 13.15
CA ARG A 125 0.06 -10.77 13.01
C ARG A 125 -1.31 -10.12 13.13
N ALA A 126 -2.30 -10.65 12.41
CA ALA A 126 -3.66 -10.12 12.37
C ALA A 126 -3.68 -8.61 12.09
N ALA A 127 -2.93 -8.21 11.07
CA ALA A 127 -2.80 -6.84 10.63
C ALA A 127 -4.04 -6.36 9.88
N LEU A 128 -4.14 -5.05 9.65
CA LEU A 128 -5.16 -4.47 8.78
C LEU A 128 -4.57 -4.20 7.39
N ASN A 129 -5.23 -4.71 6.36
CA ASN A 129 -4.83 -4.51 4.97
C ASN A 129 -6.10 -4.40 4.11
N GLN A 130 -6.60 -3.18 3.96
CA GLN A 130 -7.85 -2.93 3.25
C GLN A 130 -7.69 -1.81 2.24
N VAL A 131 -8.32 -2.00 1.07
CA VAL A 131 -8.39 -1.01 0.02
C VAL A 131 -9.84 -0.88 -0.44
N PHE A 132 -10.26 0.36 -0.67
CA PHE A 132 -11.56 0.69 -1.21
C PHE A 132 -11.37 1.47 -2.51
N LEU A 133 -11.78 0.86 -3.61
CA LEU A 133 -11.65 1.46 -4.94
C LEU A 133 -13.02 1.56 -5.59
N MET A 134 -13.32 2.72 -6.16
CA MET A 134 -14.48 2.93 -7.00
C MET A 134 -14.05 3.74 -8.22
N GLY A 135 -14.37 3.24 -9.39
CA GLY A 135 -13.98 3.88 -10.64
C GLY A 135 -14.68 3.27 -11.83
N ASN A 136 -14.14 3.54 -13.01
CA ASN A 136 -14.68 3.03 -14.27
C ASN A 136 -13.81 1.91 -14.82
N LEU A 137 -14.44 0.91 -15.40
CA LEU A 137 -13.71 -0.15 -16.09
C LEU A 137 -13.01 0.43 -17.34
N THR A 138 -11.73 0.11 -17.49
CA THR A 138 -10.90 0.58 -18.61
C THR A 138 -11.04 -0.31 -19.84
N ARG A 139 -11.50 -1.54 -19.65
CA ARG A 139 -11.69 -2.56 -20.68
C ARG A 139 -12.69 -3.60 -20.21
N ASP A 140 -13.11 -4.47 -21.11
CA ASP A 140 -13.99 -5.59 -20.75
C ASP A 140 -13.29 -6.53 -19.76
N PRO A 141 -14.01 -7.03 -18.74
CA PRO A 141 -13.46 -8.01 -17.82
C PRO A 141 -13.04 -9.30 -18.55
N GLU A 142 -11.88 -9.84 -18.14
CA GLU A 142 -11.42 -11.14 -18.62
C GLU A 142 -11.65 -12.20 -17.56
N LEU A 143 -12.28 -13.31 -17.97
CA LEU A 143 -12.49 -14.46 -17.12
C LEU A 143 -11.54 -15.59 -17.56
N ARG A 144 -10.78 -16.11 -16.62
CA ARG A 144 -9.87 -17.25 -16.82
C ARG A 144 -10.06 -18.26 -15.70
N TYR A 145 -9.62 -19.49 -15.96
CA TYR A 145 -9.64 -20.56 -14.97
C TYR A 145 -8.21 -21.03 -14.70
N THR A 146 -7.90 -21.25 -13.42
CA THR A 146 -6.63 -21.88 -13.03
C THR A 146 -6.64 -23.35 -13.43
N PRO A 147 -5.45 -24.03 -13.47
CA PRO A 147 -5.40 -25.46 -13.71
C PRO A 147 -6.24 -26.30 -12.75
N GLN A 148 -6.50 -25.78 -11.54
CA GLN A 148 -7.35 -26.42 -10.53
C GLN A 148 -8.84 -26.10 -10.67
N GLY A 149 -9.23 -25.33 -11.70
CA GLY A 149 -10.61 -25.01 -11.98
C GLY A 149 -11.17 -23.79 -11.24
N THR A 150 -10.32 -23.01 -10.57
CA THR A 150 -10.74 -21.76 -9.92
C THR A 150 -10.94 -20.65 -10.94
N ALA A 151 -12.10 -20.00 -10.93
CA ALA A 151 -12.39 -18.87 -11.79
C ALA A 151 -11.65 -17.62 -11.29
N VAL A 152 -10.97 -16.94 -12.21
CA VAL A 152 -10.26 -15.67 -11.94
C VAL A 152 -10.73 -14.61 -12.93
N ALA A 153 -11.36 -13.56 -12.41
CA ALA A 153 -11.74 -12.40 -13.20
C ALA A 153 -10.69 -11.29 -13.07
N ARG A 154 -10.24 -10.76 -14.17
CA ARG A 154 -9.31 -9.62 -14.21
C ARG A 154 -10.05 -8.37 -14.67
N LEU A 155 -9.95 -7.34 -13.86
CA LEU A 155 -10.58 -6.05 -14.12
C LEU A 155 -9.52 -4.95 -14.18
N GLY A 156 -9.64 -4.04 -15.13
CA GLY A 156 -8.90 -2.79 -15.12
C GLY A 156 -9.80 -1.67 -14.62
N LEU A 157 -9.35 -0.91 -13.64
CA LEU A 157 -10.12 0.14 -13.01
C LEU A 157 -9.38 1.47 -13.08
N ALA A 158 -10.04 2.50 -13.65
CA ALA A 158 -9.57 3.88 -13.61
C ALA A 158 -10.32 4.63 -12.52
N VAL A 159 -9.57 5.25 -11.61
CA VAL A 159 -10.12 5.98 -10.48
C VAL A 159 -9.77 7.46 -10.62
N ASN A 160 -10.78 8.31 -10.68
CA ASN A 160 -10.64 9.75 -10.71
C ASN A 160 -10.99 10.34 -9.35
N GLU A 161 -10.02 10.95 -8.68
CA GLU A 161 -10.24 11.67 -7.44
C GLU A 161 -10.17 13.18 -7.66
N ARG A 162 -11.17 13.91 -7.14
CA ARG A 162 -11.10 15.36 -7.03
C ARG A 162 -10.50 15.74 -5.69
N ARG A 163 -9.39 16.48 -5.71
CA ARG A 163 -8.82 17.09 -4.52
C ARG A 163 -9.34 18.52 -4.37
N GLN A 164 -9.76 18.88 -3.16
CA GLN A 164 -10.02 20.29 -2.84
C GLN A 164 -8.70 21.07 -2.87
N GLY A 165 -8.60 22.08 -3.74
CA GLY A 165 -7.50 23.05 -3.75
C GLY A 165 -6.26 22.71 -4.57
N ALA A 166 -6.28 21.64 -5.38
CA ALA A 166 -5.21 21.33 -6.30
C ALA A 166 -5.72 21.21 -7.74
N GLU A 167 -4.91 21.65 -8.70
CA GLU A 167 -5.19 21.45 -10.12
C GLU A 167 -5.48 19.99 -10.45
N GLU A 168 -6.45 19.78 -11.31
CA GLU A 168 -6.86 18.44 -11.77
C GLU A 168 -5.68 17.66 -12.34
N ARG A 169 -5.10 16.80 -11.55
CA ARG A 169 -4.22 15.75 -12.07
C ARG A 169 -5.00 14.46 -12.14
N THR A 170 -5.30 14.05 -13.34
CA THR A 170 -5.91 12.76 -13.62
C THR A 170 -4.88 11.68 -13.34
N HIS A 171 -5.05 10.94 -12.25
CA HIS A 171 -4.25 9.75 -12.01
C HIS A 171 -5.09 8.54 -12.42
N SER A 172 -4.75 7.95 -13.55
CA SER A 172 -5.27 6.64 -13.92
C SER A 172 -4.42 5.57 -13.25
N SER A 173 -4.97 4.88 -12.28
CA SER A 173 -4.38 3.65 -11.79
C SER A 173 -5.07 2.49 -12.46
N SER A 174 -4.40 1.84 -13.39
CA SER A 174 -4.82 0.57 -13.97
C SER A 174 -4.11 -0.57 -13.26
N SER A 175 -4.83 -1.48 -12.72
CA SER A 175 -4.31 -2.74 -12.20
C SER A 175 -4.81 -3.92 -13.00
#